data_5089c6fc58b9504288534168fc5757bc
#
_entry.id   5089c6fc58b9504288534168fc5757bc
#
_cell.length_a   1.000
_cell.length_b   1.000
_cell.length_c   1.000
_cell.angle_alpha   90.00
_cell.angle_beta   90.00
_cell.angle_gamma   90.00
#
_symmetry.space_group_name_H-M   'P 1'
#
loop_
_entity.id
_entity.type
_entity.pdbx_description
1 polymer ?
#
loop_
_entity_poly.entity_id
_entity_poly.type
_entity_poly.pdbx_seq_one_letter_code
_entity_poly.pdbx_strand_id
1 'polypeptide(L)'
;IELEGLLEILGYQSTGGCYRHDSRQVIFVGDFIDRGPHQRRVVELVRSMTESGAARAIMGNHEYNVIAYYTPRTNGGYLRERSAKNTGQHQAFLDEYARDAHDWAEAIDWFKTLPLWLDLEGIRIIHACWEKTSVDQILEFQNGSNLLGDELLHASGDPTTWQYKAVDTILKGKEIRLPNDGHF
;
A
#
# COMPACT_ATOMS: atom_id res chain seq x y z
N ILE A 1 -5.50 -4.48 -19.38
CA ILE A 1 -6.26 -4.20 -18.15
C ILE A 1 -6.72 -2.74 -18.13
N GLU A 2 -7.68 -2.39 -17.26
CA GLU A 2 -8.25 -1.04 -17.18
C GLU A 2 -7.20 0.03 -16.94
N LEU A 3 -6.20 -0.25 -16.09
CA LEU A 3 -5.09 0.66 -15.83
C LEU A 3 -4.27 0.96 -17.09
N GLU A 4 -3.99 -0.05 -17.91
CA GLU A 4 -3.26 0.14 -19.19
C GLU A 4 -4.06 1.04 -20.12
N GLY A 5 -5.36 0.77 -20.28
CA GLY A 5 -6.26 1.61 -21.08
C GLY A 5 -6.33 3.06 -20.56
N LEU A 6 -6.33 3.27 -19.24
CA LEU A 6 -6.30 4.60 -18.66
C LEU A 6 -4.98 5.32 -18.96
N LEU A 7 -3.84 4.64 -18.83
CA LEU A 7 -2.53 5.21 -19.15
C LEU A 7 -2.45 5.62 -20.62
N GLU A 8 -2.97 4.79 -21.54
CA GLU A 8 -3.03 5.11 -22.97
C GLU A 8 -3.91 6.35 -23.26
N ILE A 9 -5.10 6.42 -22.64
CA ILE A 9 -5.99 7.60 -22.75
C ILE A 9 -5.29 8.87 -22.23
N LEU A 10 -4.47 8.75 -21.19
CA LEU A 10 -3.69 9.85 -20.62
C LEU A 10 -2.43 10.19 -21.45
N GLY A 11 -2.18 9.47 -22.54
CA GLY A 11 -1.08 9.73 -23.48
C GLY A 11 0.24 9.03 -23.12
N TYR A 12 0.23 8.12 -22.15
CA TYR A 12 1.39 7.29 -21.88
C TYR A 12 1.58 6.23 -22.98
N GLN A 13 2.81 6.02 -23.40
CA GLN A 13 3.17 5.05 -24.43
C GLN A 13 3.90 3.87 -23.80
N SER A 14 3.52 2.64 -24.18
CA SER A 14 4.18 1.42 -23.75
C SER A 14 5.44 1.16 -24.56
N THR A 15 6.58 1.02 -23.89
CA THR A 15 7.85 0.59 -24.48
C THR A 15 8.44 -0.51 -23.60
N GLY A 16 8.55 -1.73 -24.13
CA GLY A 16 9.10 -2.87 -23.39
C GLY A 16 8.31 -3.24 -22.13
N GLY A 17 6.99 -3.01 -22.12
CA GLY A 17 6.11 -3.29 -20.98
C GLY A 17 6.06 -2.21 -19.90
N CYS A 18 6.80 -1.11 -20.07
CA CYS A 18 6.77 0.05 -19.19
C CYS A 18 6.08 1.22 -19.90
N TYR A 19 5.12 1.86 -19.23
CA TYR A 19 4.44 3.04 -19.75
C TYR A 19 5.19 4.32 -19.36
N ARG A 20 5.41 5.22 -20.35
CA ARG A 20 6.12 6.48 -20.19
C ARG A 20 5.37 7.62 -20.86
N HIS A 21 5.59 8.83 -20.38
CA HIS A 21 5.10 10.07 -20.98
C HIS A 21 6.23 11.10 -21.00
N ASP A 22 6.34 11.89 -22.07
CA ASP A 22 7.47 12.81 -22.29
C ASP A 22 7.54 13.95 -21.25
N SER A 23 6.40 14.37 -20.69
CA SER A 23 6.32 15.55 -19.81
C SER A 23 5.50 15.33 -18.54
N ARG A 24 5.04 14.10 -18.27
CA ARG A 24 4.22 13.78 -17.10
C ARG A 24 4.81 12.58 -16.35
N GLN A 25 4.65 12.61 -15.04
CA GLN A 25 4.92 11.46 -14.17
C GLN A 25 3.63 11.12 -13.42
N VAL A 26 3.19 9.88 -13.50
CA VAL A 26 2.05 9.39 -12.72
C VAL A 26 2.48 9.10 -11.28
N ILE A 27 1.57 9.33 -10.33
CA ILE A 27 1.75 8.93 -8.94
C ILE A 27 0.61 7.98 -8.59
N PHE A 28 0.96 6.76 -8.25
CA PHE A 28 0.04 5.73 -7.78
C PHE A 28 -0.14 5.85 -6.28
N VAL A 29 -1.38 5.84 -5.82
CA VAL A 29 -1.71 6.08 -4.41
C VAL A 29 -2.02 4.82 -3.60
N GLY A 30 -1.54 3.67 -4.04
CA GLY A 30 -1.72 2.38 -3.36
C GLY A 30 -2.96 1.60 -3.81
N ASP A 31 -3.26 0.51 -3.07
CA ASP A 31 -4.37 -0.42 -3.33
C ASP A 31 -4.26 -1.14 -4.68
N PHE A 32 -3.09 -1.74 -4.94
CA PHE A 32 -2.79 -2.47 -6.17
C PHE A 32 -3.35 -3.89 -6.19
N ILE A 33 -3.81 -4.38 -5.03
CA ILE A 33 -4.22 -5.76 -4.81
C ILE A 33 -5.61 -5.86 -4.16
N ASP A 34 -6.11 -7.09 -4.02
CA ASP A 34 -7.34 -7.51 -3.33
C ASP A 34 -8.66 -7.18 -4.03
N ARG A 35 -8.67 -6.35 -5.06
CA ARG A 35 -9.88 -6.03 -5.83
C ARG A 35 -9.63 -6.18 -7.33
N GLY A 36 -10.61 -6.74 -8.02
CA GLY A 36 -10.54 -6.95 -9.46
C GLY A 36 -9.64 -8.13 -9.87
N PRO A 37 -9.66 -8.47 -11.14
CA PRO A 37 -8.78 -9.49 -11.75
C PRO A 37 -7.41 -8.90 -12.10
N HIS A 38 -6.44 -9.78 -12.42
CA HIS A 38 -5.12 -9.41 -12.95
C HIS A 38 -4.23 -8.61 -12.00
N GLN A 39 -4.26 -8.90 -10.72
CA GLN A 39 -3.50 -8.17 -9.70
C GLN A 39 -1.98 -8.27 -9.92
N ARG A 40 -1.48 -9.45 -10.30
CA ARG A 40 -0.08 -9.64 -10.68
C ARG A 40 0.32 -8.64 -11.77
N ARG A 41 -0.50 -8.50 -12.80
CA ARG A 41 -0.23 -7.58 -13.90
C ARG A 41 -0.21 -6.11 -13.45
N VAL A 42 -1.10 -5.74 -12.53
CA VAL A 42 -1.10 -4.38 -11.94
C VAL A 42 0.18 -4.14 -11.16
N VAL A 43 0.57 -5.08 -10.29
CA VAL A 43 1.80 -4.98 -9.49
C VAL A 43 3.04 -4.89 -10.37
N GLU A 44 3.18 -5.76 -11.37
CA GLU A 44 4.29 -5.75 -12.34
C GLU A 44 4.38 -4.41 -13.09
N LEU A 45 3.24 -3.89 -13.54
CA LEU A 45 3.16 -2.63 -14.27
C LEU A 45 3.62 -1.46 -13.39
N VAL A 46 3.03 -1.31 -12.20
CA VAL A 46 3.36 -0.23 -11.27
C VAL A 46 4.82 -0.31 -10.84
N ARG A 47 5.30 -1.52 -10.52
CA ARG A 47 6.71 -1.77 -10.17
C ARG A 47 7.66 -1.36 -11.30
N SER A 48 7.41 -1.82 -12.52
CA SER A 48 8.22 -1.48 -13.70
C SER A 48 8.27 0.03 -13.94
N MET A 49 7.14 0.73 -13.82
CA MET A 49 7.06 2.17 -13.98
C MET A 49 7.80 2.91 -12.84
N THR A 50 7.73 2.44 -11.61
CA THR A 50 8.43 3.07 -10.47
C THR A 50 9.93 2.83 -10.53
N GLU A 51 10.38 1.60 -10.78
CA GLU A 51 11.80 1.26 -10.91
C GLU A 51 12.48 1.99 -12.07
N SER A 52 11.75 2.26 -13.15
CA SER A 52 12.26 3.01 -14.30
C SER A 52 12.16 4.54 -14.16
N GLY A 53 11.63 5.05 -13.04
CA GLY A 53 11.42 6.48 -12.81
C GLY A 53 10.27 7.11 -13.62
N ALA A 54 9.48 6.31 -14.36
CA ALA A 54 8.30 6.78 -15.10
C ALA A 54 7.12 7.11 -14.19
N ALA A 55 7.11 6.55 -12.99
CA ALA A 55 6.10 6.77 -11.96
C ALA A 55 6.71 6.93 -10.57
N ARG A 56 5.86 7.37 -9.62
CA ARG A 56 6.04 7.16 -8.18
C ARG A 56 4.86 6.38 -7.65
N ALA A 57 5.05 5.70 -6.53
CA ALA A 57 3.97 4.99 -5.84
C ALA A 57 4.11 5.19 -4.34
N ILE A 58 2.97 5.13 -3.64
CA ILE A 58 2.92 5.06 -2.18
C ILE A 58 2.15 3.83 -1.74
N MET A 59 2.33 3.42 -0.50
CA MET A 59 1.64 2.30 0.10
C MET A 59 0.16 2.63 0.36
N GLY A 60 -0.74 1.71 0.00
CA GLY A 60 -2.13 1.72 0.43
C GLY A 60 -2.37 0.78 1.61
N ASN A 61 -3.60 0.79 2.13
CA ASN A 61 -3.96 -0.08 3.24
C ASN A 61 -4.00 -1.57 2.85
N HIS A 62 -4.22 -1.90 1.58
CA HIS A 62 -4.20 -3.28 1.09
C HIS A 62 -2.79 -3.84 1.11
N GLU A 63 -1.78 -3.11 0.66
CA GLU A 63 -0.37 -3.51 0.74
C GLU A 63 0.08 -3.67 2.20
N TYR A 64 -0.23 -2.72 3.09
CA TYR A 64 0.05 -2.84 4.52
C TYR A 64 -0.61 -4.08 5.12
N ASN A 65 -1.88 -4.31 4.81
CA ASN A 65 -2.64 -5.43 5.34
C ASN A 65 -2.04 -6.78 4.94
N VAL A 66 -1.59 -6.95 3.70
CA VAL A 66 -0.95 -8.20 3.26
C VAL A 66 0.43 -8.37 3.89
N ILE A 67 1.23 -7.32 4.02
CA ILE A 67 2.51 -7.37 4.75
C ILE A 67 2.26 -7.85 6.18
N ALA A 68 1.33 -7.24 6.92
CA ALA A 68 1.00 -7.61 8.28
C ALA A 68 0.40 -9.04 8.40
N TYR A 69 -0.36 -9.48 7.40
CA TYR A 69 -0.92 -10.84 7.34
C TYR A 69 0.15 -11.92 7.23
N TYR A 70 1.29 -11.62 6.60
CA TYR A 70 2.42 -12.56 6.45
C TYR A 70 3.54 -12.35 7.46
N THR A 71 3.54 -11.26 8.21
CA THR A 71 4.58 -10.99 9.22
C THR A 71 4.24 -11.68 10.55
N PRO A 72 5.06 -12.64 11.02
CA PRO A 72 4.81 -13.33 12.28
C PRO A 72 5.06 -12.39 13.48
N ARG A 73 4.29 -12.60 14.56
CA ARG A 73 4.55 -11.98 15.86
C ARG A 73 5.58 -12.79 16.65
N THR A 74 6.34 -12.13 17.50
CA THR A 74 7.31 -12.79 18.39
C THR A 74 6.68 -13.74 19.38
N ASN A 75 5.43 -13.50 19.79
CA ASN A 75 4.67 -14.31 20.75
C ASN A 75 3.68 -15.28 20.08
N GLY A 76 3.83 -15.55 18.79
CA GLY A 76 3.01 -16.45 17.99
C GLY A 76 1.88 -15.74 17.23
N GLY A 77 1.44 -16.40 16.15
CA GLY A 77 0.48 -15.81 15.21
C GLY A 77 1.12 -14.79 14.27
N TYR A 78 0.30 -13.89 13.71
CA TYR A 78 0.69 -12.88 12.72
C TYR A 78 0.27 -11.49 13.17
N LEU A 79 0.90 -10.43 12.62
CA LEU A 79 0.55 -9.05 12.95
C LEU A 79 -0.90 -8.71 12.59
N ARG A 80 -1.39 -9.22 11.46
CA ARG A 80 -2.81 -9.24 11.11
C ARG A 80 -3.36 -10.64 11.32
N GLU A 81 -4.42 -10.76 12.11
CA GLU A 81 -5.08 -12.04 12.38
C GLU A 81 -5.54 -12.71 11.06
N ARG A 82 -5.28 -14.02 10.94
CA ARG A 82 -5.72 -14.85 9.81
C ARG A 82 -7.13 -15.38 10.02
N SER A 83 -8.07 -14.48 10.35
CA SER A 83 -9.50 -14.80 10.43
C SER A 83 -10.10 -15.05 9.03
N ALA A 84 -11.24 -15.72 8.95
CA ALA A 84 -11.95 -15.95 7.69
C ALA A 84 -12.25 -14.63 6.97
N LYS A 85 -12.60 -13.56 7.70
CA LYS A 85 -12.82 -12.22 7.16
C LYS A 85 -11.55 -11.68 6.51
N ASN A 86 -10.43 -11.68 7.22
CA ASN A 86 -9.18 -11.12 6.73
C ASN A 86 -8.61 -11.94 5.55
N THR A 87 -8.69 -13.28 5.64
CA THR A 87 -8.30 -14.16 4.52
C THR A 87 -9.16 -13.91 3.29
N GLY A 88 -10.48 -13.77 3.44
CA GLY A 88 -11.38 -13.47 2.34
C GLY A 88 -11.10 -12.11 1.67
N GLN A 89 -10.60 -11.12 2.42
CA GLN A 89 -10.19 -9.83 1.85
C GLN A 89 -8.96 -9.94 0.93
N HIS A 90 -8.08 -10.93 1.19
CA HIS A 90 -6.86 -11.19 0.41
C HIS A 90 -7.00 -12.35 -0.56
N GLN A 91 -8.22 -12.94 -0.69
CA GLN A 91 -8.39 -14.16 -1.46
C GLN A 91 -7.94 -14.00 -2.91
N ALA A 92 -8.26 -12.89 -3.56
CA ALA A 92 -7.88 -12.64 -4.94
C ALA A 92 -6.36 -12.55 -5.13
N PHE A 93 -5.64 -11.90 -4.19
CA PHE A 93 -4.17 -11.89 -4.17
C PHE A 93 -3.61 -13.29 -3.93
N LEU A 94 -4.17 -14.02 -2.97
CA LEU A 94 -3.75 -15.40 -2.68
C LEU A 94 -3.93 -16.31 -3.91
N ASP A 95 -5.05 -16.21 -4.60
CA ASP A 95 -5.36 -17.07 -5.76
C ASP A 95 -4.39 -16.82 -6.94
N GLU A 96 -3.99 -15.56 -7.18
CA GLU A 96 -3.04 -15.25 -8.23
C GLU A 96 -1.59 -15.60 -7.89
N TYR A 97 -1.20 -15.48 -6.63
CA TYR A 97 0.18 -15.69 -6.17
C TYR A 97 0.43 -17.05 -5.50
N ALA A 98 -0.64 -17.83 -5.19
CA ALA A 98 -0.51 -19.10 -4.48
C ALA A 98 0.32 -20.17 -5.21
N ARG A 99 0.53 -20.01 -6.52
CA ARG A 99 1.22 -21.00 -7.36
C ARG A 99 2.74 -20.89 -7.28
N ASP A 100 3.26 -19.75 -6.85
CA ASP A 100 4.69 -19.51 -6.74
C ASP A 100 5.03 -18.72 -5.47
N ALA A 101 5.66 -19.41 -4.52
CA ALA A 101 6.06 -18.81 -3.25
C ALA A 101 7.16 -17.73 -3.42
N HIS A 102 7.90 -17.75 -4.51
CA HIS A 102 8.91 -16.73 -4.81
C HIS A 102 8.25 -15.44 -5.27
N ASP A 103 7.29 -15.51 -6.17
CA ASP A 103 6.62 -14.35 -6.73
C ASP A 103 5.86 -13.53 -5.68
N TRP A 104 5.15 -14.20 -4.75
CA TRP A 104 4.47 -13.45 -3.70
C TRP A 104 5.45 -12.83 -2.68
N ALA A 105 6.57 -13.49 -2.38
CA ALA A 105 7.60 -12.94 -1.52
C ALA A 105 8.23 -11.68 -2.13
N GLU A 106 8.56 -11.72 -3.43
CA GLU A 106 9.04 -10.54 -4.17
C GLU A 106 8.02 -9.40 -4.18
N ALA A 107 6.72 -9.70 -4.33
CA ALA A 107 5.68 -8.67 -4.29
C ALA A 107 5.61 -8.00 -2.90
N ILE A 108 5.64 -8.79 -1.81
CA ILE A 108 5.64 -8.27 -0.44
C ILE A 108 6.91 -7.46 -0.14
N ASP A 109 8.07 -7.93 -0.58
CA ASP A 109 9.33 -7.19 -0.41
C ASP A 109 9.30 -5.87 -1.18
N TRP A 110 8.73 -5.86 -2.38
CA TRP A 110 8.52 -4.61 -3.11
C TRP A 110 7.53 -3.68 -2.39
N PHE A 111 6.40 -4.18 -1.86
CA PHE A 111 5.47 -3.35 -1.10
C PHE A 111 6.14 -2.66 0.10
N LYS A 112 7.07 -3.31 0.78
CA LYS A 112 7.84 -2.71 1.89
C LYS A 112 8.74 -1.56 1.45
N THR A 113 9.08 -1.47 0.16
CA THR A 113 9.85 -0.34 -0.39
C THR A 113 9.01 0.89 -0.68
N LEU A 114 7.67 0.76 -0.66
CA LEU A 114 6.76 1.87 -0.92
C LEU A 114 6.74 2.83 0.26
N PRO A 115 6.92 4.15 0.04
CA PRO A 115 6.76 5.13 1.10
C PRO A 115 5.29 5.23 1.52
N LEU A 116 5.06 5.58 2.79
CA LEU A 116 3.72 5.82 3.34
C LEU A 116 3.08 7.11 2.79
N TRP A 117 3.89 8.06 2.34
CA TRP A 117 3.47 9.31 1.69
C TRP A 117 4.61 9.91 0.85
N LEU A 118 4.27 10.90 0.05
CA LEU A 118 5.23 11.79 -0.61
C LEU A 118 4.96 13.23 -0.17
N ASP A 119 6.01 13.94 0.26
CA ASP A 119 6.00 15.39 0.46
C ASP A 119 6.86 16.01 -0.63
N LEU A 120 6.23 16.62 -1.63
CA LEU A 120 6.86 17.23 -2.79
C LEU A 120 6.66 18.73 -2.71
N GLU A 121 7.49 19.48 -3.46
CA GLU A 121 7.33 20.93 -3.52
C GLU A 121 5.92 21.30 -4.00
N GLY A 122 5.13 21.90 -3.10
CA GLY A 122 3.77 22.37 -3.37
C GLY A 122 2.67 21.32 -3.35
N ILE A 123 2.98 20.01 -3.19
CA ILE A 123 1.96 18.96 -3.12
C ILE A 123 2.33 17.85 -2.13
N ARG A 124 1.35 17.42 -1.34
CA ARG A 124 1.44 16.29 -0.43
C ARG A 124 0.52 15.17 -0.87
N ILE A 125 1.04 13.96 -0.90
CA ILE A 125 0.33 12.78 -1.39
C ILE A 125 0.37 11.70 -0.33
N ILE A 126 -0.79 11.23 0.06
CA ILE A 126 -0.98 10.17 1.03
C ILE A 126 -2.19 9.34 0.62
N HIS A 127 -2.24 8.07 1.03
CA HIS A 127 -3.31 7.18 0.61
C HIS A 127 -4.69 7.62 1.11
N ALA A 128 -4.82 7.98 2.39
CA ALA A 128 -6.10 8.35 2.96
C ALA A 128 -6.10 9.72 3.67
N CYS A 129 -5.36 9.90 4.76
CA CYS A 129 -5.47 11.11 5.56
C CYS A 129 -4.10 11.70 5.92
N TRP A 130 -3.81 12.93 5.45
CA TRP A 130 -2.65 13.69 5.89
C TRP A 130 -2.89 14.26 7.30
N GLU A 131 -2.75 13.43 8.30
CA GLU A 131 -2.85 13.86 9.69
C GLU A 131 -1.47 14.23 10.21
N LYS A 132 -1.24 15.54 10.42
CA LYS A 132 0.11 16.07 10.71
C LYS A 132 0.75 15.42 11.94
N THR A 133 -0.02 15.18 12.99
CA THR A 133 0.51 14.57 14.22
C THR A 133 1.01 13.14 13.96
N SER A 134 0.24 12.34 13.23
CA SER A 134 0.64 10.97 12.85
C SER A 134 1.89 10.97 11.97
N VAL A 135 1.96 11.87 10.98
CA VAL A 135 3.14 12.01 10.11
C VAL A 135 4.38 12.41 10.91
N ASP A 136 4.28 13.43 11.77
CA ASP A 136 5.40 13.90 12.59
C ASP A 136 5.89 12.80 13.55
N GLN A 137 4.99 12.09 14.23
CA GLN A 137 5.32 10.99 15.15
C GLN A 137 6.04 9.83 14.42
N ILE A 138 5.57 9.47 13.24
CA ILE A 138 6.22 8.42 12.43
C ILE A 138 7.61 8.86 11.99
N LEU A 139 7.78 10.10 11.51
CA LEU A 139 9.08 10.64 11.13
C LEU A 139 10.06 10.66 12.30
N GLU A 140 9.63 11.12 13.47
CA GLU A 140 10.45 11.12 14.67
C GLU A 140 10.87 9.68 15.06
N PHE A 141 9.92 8.76 15.10
CA PHE A 141 10.16 7.36 15.45
C PHE A 141 11.12 6.65 14.47
N GLN A 142 11.06 6.98 13.19
CA GLN A 142 11.85 6.37 12.14
C GLN A 142 13.05 7.22 11.66
N ASN A 143 13.50 8.18 12.50
CA ASN A 143 14.66 9.02 12.21
C ASN A 143 14.58 9.74 10.83
N GLY A 144 13.39 10.24 10.50
CA GLY A 144 13.13 10.98 9.28
C GLY A 144 12.72 10.11 8.08
N SER A 145 12.64 8.78 8.23
CA SER A 145 12.17 7.90 7.17
C SER A 145 10.64 7.86 7.11
N ASN A 146 10.10 7.87 5.89
CA ASN A 146 8.68 7.68 5.59
C ASN A 146 8.37 6.28 5.05
N LEU A 147 9.31 5.33 5.14
CA LEU A 147 9.09 3.93 4.80
C LEU A 147 8.48 3.18 5.99
N LEU A 148 7.83 2.06 5.73
CA LEU A 148 7.36 1.14 6.77
C LEU A 148 8.54 0.27 7.24
N GLY A 149 9.34 0.76 8.20
CA GLY A 149 10.41 -0.02 8.82
C GLY A 149 9.88 -1.15 9.70
N ASP A 150 10.69 -2.18 9.94
CA ASP A 150 10.28 -3.36 10.70
C ASP A 150 9.78 -3.02 12.11
N GLU A 151 10.42 -2.07 12.80
CA GLU A 151 10.01 -1.64 14.14
C GLU A 151 8.63 -0.99 14.12
N LEU A 152 8.36 -0.10 13.15
CA LEU A 152 7.05 0.51 12.97
C LEU A 152 6.00 -0.52 12.57
N LEU A 153 6.34 -1.45 11.66
CA LEU A 153 5.46 -2.53 11.24
C LEU A 153 5.02 -3.39 12.44
N HIS A 154 5.97 -3.82 13.28
CA HIS A 154 5.65 -4.63 14.45
C HIS A 154 4.84 -3.85 15.48
N ALA A 155 5.21 -2.61 15.79
CA ALA A 155 4.47 -1.77 16.75
C ALA A 155 3.06 -1.43 16.25
N SER A 156 2.89 -1.17 14.95
CA SER A 156 1.58 -0.89 14.35
C SER A 156 0.67 -2.14 14.22
N GLY A 157 1.18 -3.32 14.47
CA GLY A 157 0.38 -4.55 14.59
C GLY A 157 -0.41 -4.68 15.89
N ASP A 158 -0.19 -3.80 16.88
CA ASP A 158 -0.89 -3.80 18.18
C ASP A 158 -1.86 -2.61 18.27
N PRO A 159 -3.20 -2.86 18.33
CA PRO A 159 -4.22 -1.81 18.38
C PRO A 159 -4.12 -0.85 19.58
N THR A 160 -3.37 -1.21 20.60
CA THR A 160 -3.21 -0.39 21.81
C THR A 160 -2.16 0.70 21.68
N THR A 161 -1.30 0.62 20.66
CA THR A 161 -0.17 1.52 20.45
C THR A 161 -0.56 2.80 19.72
N TRP A 162 0.25 3.84 19.86
CA TRP A 162 0.10 5.04 19.04
C TRP A 162 0.52 4.78 17.58
N GLN A 163 1.48 3.88 17.35
CA GLN A 163 1.93 3.50 16.02
C GLN A 163 0.79 2.90 15.21
N TYR A 164 0.00 2.01 15.81
CA TYR A 164 -1.21 1.49 15.17
C TYR A 164 -2.14 2.63 14.76
N LYS A 165 -2.47 3.54 15.70
CA LYS A 165 -3.38 4.65 15.42
C LYS A 165 -2.86 5.58 14.33
N ALA A 166 -1.55 5.87 14.34
CA ALA A 166 -0.93 6.72 13.33
C ALA A 166 -0.98 6.08 11.95
N VAL A 167 -0.53 4.81 11.82
CA VAL A 167 -0.54 4.07 10.54
C VAL A 167 -1.97 3.86 10.04
N ASP A 168 -2.91 3.48 10.92
CA ASP A 168 -4.32 3.30 10.55
C ASP A 168 -4.93 4.62 10.04
N THR A 169 -4.65 5.75 10.69
CA THR A 169 -5.13 7.06 10.25
C THR A 169 -4.61 7.45 8.87
N ILE A 170 -3.32 7.27 8.60
CA ILE A 170 -2.74 7.68 7.31
C ILE A 170 -3.12 6.76 6.16
N LEU A 171 -3.42 5.47 6.44
CA LEU A 171 -3.75 4.46 5.43
C LEU A 171 -5.26 4.21 5.27
N LYS A 172 -6.10 4.52 6.26
CA LYS A 172 -7.55 4.29 6.18
C LYS A 172 -8.39 5.54 6.42
N GLY A 173 -7.78 6.58 7.00
CA GLY A 173 -8.50 7.80 7.37
C GLY A 173 -9.08 7.73 8.78
N LYS A 174 -9.75 8.82 9.16
CA LYS A 174 -10.43 8.92 10.46
C LYS A 174 -11.85 8.39 10.33
N GLU A 175 -12.13 7.29 10.98
CA GLU A 175 -13.49 6.74 11.07
C GLU A 175 -14.26 7.38 12.20
N ILE A 176 -15.49 7.82 11.93
CA ILE A 176 -16.45 8.30 12.94
C ILE A 176 -17.73 7.46 12.87
N ARG A 177 -18.31 7.15 14.02
CA ARG A 177 -19.65 6.56 14.06
C ARG A 177 -20.67 7.56 13.58
N LEU A 178 -21.51 7.15 12.63
CA LEU A 178 -22.63 7.97 12.23
C LEU A 178 -23.69 8.00 13.35
N PRO A 179 -24.32 9.14 13.62
CA PRO A 179 -25.48 9.17 14.50
C PRO A 179 -26.59 8.29 13.94
N ASN A 180 -27.20 7.45 14.78
CA ASN A 180 -28.37 6.65 14.49
C ASN A 180 -28.21 5.57 13.40
N ASP A 181 -27.18 4.72 13.50
CA ASP A 181 -27.01 3.51 12.63
C ASP A 181 -27.27 3.76 11.14
N GLY A 182 -26.98 4.95 10.64
CA GLY A 182 -27.17 5.30 9.23
C GLY A 182 -26.25 4.44 8.35
N HIS A 183 -26.86 3.55 7.57
CA HIS A 183 -26.21 2.88 6.44
C HIS A 183 -26.29 3.80 5.21
N PHE A 184 -25.17 3.97 4.51
CA PHE A 184 -25.14 4.53 3.16
C PHE A 184 -25.40 3.43 2.15
#